data_43f13b2481d9cf32f1eefc9ff44f1979
#
_entry.id   43f13b2481d9cf32f1eefc9ff44f1979
#
_cell.length_a   1.000
_cell.length_b   1.000
_cell.length_c   1.000
_cell.angle_alpha   90.00
_cell.angle_beta   90.00
_cell.angle_gamma   90.00
#
_symmetry.space_group_name_H-M   'P 1'
#
loop_
_entity.id
_entity.type
_entity.pdbx_description
1 polymer ?
#
loop_
_entity_poly.entity_id
_entity_poly.type
_entity_poly.pdbx_seq_one_letter_code
_entity_poly.pdbx_strand_id
1 'polypeptide(L)'
;MGFFKGHNTTIRSNKISDFSVGTAEYGSPVMEILGTTRVTGNVIYYDDFTAHEHRETQRSGKGGRSKTTTITYTYTVACIMGLCEGEISGIGKIWKDKDVYIYPNSSLGLTAFVGSANQKPWAYLTSKHPDKALSYNGLAYVAGVIDLGDSASFPNYNFEVKGKLLDTGDGIDDVRKSRQWPMLSVCPLQHSRRRNSHLP
;
A
#
# COMPACT_ATOMS: atom_id res chain seq x y z
N MET A 1 56.23 12.27 22.25
CA MET A 1 55.05 12.77 21.48
C MET A 1 54.12 11.60 21.28
N GLY A 2 53.00 11.55 22.02
CA GLY A 2 52.00 10.48 21.88
C GLY A 2 51.11 10.78 20.65
N PHE A 3 51.11 9.88 19.68
CA PHE A 3 50.20 9.91 18.55
C PHE A 3 48.82 9.48 19.03
N PHE A 4 47.87 10.44 19.17
CA PHE A 4 46.45 10.14 19.40
C PHE A 4 45.88 9.48 18.15
N LYS A 5 45.64 8.17 18.21
CA LYS A 5 45.04 7.39 17.15
C LYS A 5 43.53 7.73 17.09
N GLY A 6 43.07 8.19 15.94
CA GLY A 6 41.63 8.43 15.74
C GLY A 6 40.85 7.12 15.85
N HIS A 7 39.66 7.16 16.44
CA HIS A 7 38.79 5.99 16.61
C HIS A 7 37.64 6.05 15.59
N ASN A 8 37.49 4.99 14.83
CA ASN A 8 36.35 4.83 13.91
C ASN A 8 35.32 3.90 14.52
N THR A 9 34.11 4.39 14.71
CA THR A 9 32.99 3.62 15.27
C THR A 9 31.87 3.53 14.22
N THR A 10 31.29 2.35 14.06
CA THR A 10 30.10 2.15 13.22
C THR A 10 28.97 1.67 14.14
N ILE A 11 27.88 2.42 14.16
CA ILE A 11 26.64 2.08 14.84
C ILE A 11 25.63 1.68 13.76
N ARG A 12 25.02 0.51 13.90
CA ARG A 12 24.05 -0.01 12.94
C ARG A 12 22.74 -0.36 13.65
N SER A 13 21.62 0.14 13.15
CA SER A 13 20.30 -0.32 13.55
C SER A 13 20.04 -1.73 13.02
N ASN A 14 19.22 -2.51 13.72
CA ASN A 14 18.79 -3.81 13.22
C ASN A 14 17.97 -3.64 11.96
N LYS A 15 18.31 -4.41 10.92
CA LYS A 15 17.54 -4.45 9.68
C LYS A 15 16.37 -5.41 9.86
N ILE A 16 15.14 -4.93 9.58
CA ILE A 16 13.94 -5.77 9.54
C ILE A 16 13.98 -6.54 8.20
N SER A 17 13.88 -7.87 8.27
CA SER A 17 13.92 -8.75 7.10
C SER A 17 12.53 -9.21 6.66
N ASP A 18 11.58 -9.23 7.57
CA ASP A 18 10.24 -9.76 7.32
C ASP A 18 9.19 -8.68 7.59
N PHE A 19 8.23 -8.59 6.67
CA PHE A 19 7.07 -7.71 6.77
C PHE A 19 5.80 -8.54 6.65
N SER A 20 4.85 -8.27 7.51
CA SER A 20 3.51 -8.83 7.42
C SER A 20 2.47 -7.76 7.70
N VAL A 21 1.39 -7.80 6.95
CA VAL A 21 0.21 -6.97 7.15
C VAL A 21 -1.02 -7.85 7.05
N GLY A 22 -2.05 -7.53 7.82
CA GLY A 22 -3.32 -8.22 7.71
C GLY A 22 -3.92 -8.00 6.32
N THR A 23 -4.12 -9.09 5.59
CA THR A 23 -4.79 -9.06 4.29
C THR A 23 -6.26 -9.41 4.43
N ALA A 24 -7.09 -8.93 3.50
CA ALA A 24 -8.47 -9.36 3.39
C ALA A 24 -8.55 -10.89 3.20
N GLU A 25 -9.43 -11.53 3.96
CA GLU A 25 -9.67 -12.96 3.83
C GLU A 25 -10.54 -13.24 2.60
N TYR A 26 -10.28 -14.39 1.96
CA TYR A 26 -11.10 -14.88 0.87
C TYR A 26 -12.55 -15.10 1.32
N GLY A 27 -13.52 -14.58 0.54
CA GLY A 27 -14.94 -14.67 0.88
C GLY A 27 -15.45 -13.55 1.80
N SER A 28 -14.58 -12.63 2.24
CA SER A 28 -15.02 -11.44 2.95
C SER A 28 -15.96 -10.61 2.08
N PRO A 29 -17.10 -10.14 2.62
CA PRO A 29 -18.03 -9.32 1.84
C PRO A 29 -17.39 -7.99 1.46
N VAL A 30 -17.53 -7.61 0.20
CA VAL A 30 -17.14 -6.30 -0.31
C VAL A 30 -18.36 -5.39 -0.28
N MET A 31 -18.25 -4.23 0.35
CA MET A 31 -19.36 -3.29 0.46
C MET A 31 -19.60 -2.54 -0.85
N GLU A 32 -20.85 -2.26 -1.17
CA GLU A 32 -21.25 -1.27 -2.18
C GLU A 32 -21.51 0.07 -1.50
N ILE A 33 -21.04 1.17 -2.10
CA ILE A 33 -21.14 2.51 -1.52
C ILE A 33 -22.05 3.38 -2.39
N LEU A 34 -23.11 3.90 -1.77
CA LEU A 34 -24.00 4.90 -2.33
C LEU A 34 -23.73 6.25 -1.64
N GLY A 35 -23.48 7.30 -2.43
CA GLY A 35 -23.13 8.62 -1.90
C GLY A 35 -21.67 8.70 -1.43
N THR A 36 -21.39 9.53 -0.43
CA THR A 36 -20.03 9.77 0.06
C THR A 36 -19.84 9.24 1.48
N THR A 37 -18.85 8.38 1.68
CA THR A 37 -18.53 7.84 3.01
C THR A 37 -17.03 7.63 3.19
N ARG A 38 -16.61 7.49 4.45
CA ARG A 38 -15.23 7.14 4.82
C ARG A 38 -15.12 5.64 5.02
N VAL A 39 -14.17 5.03 4.34
CA VAL A 39 -13.88 3.59 4.44
C VAL A 39 -12.42 3.34 4.73
N THR A 40 -12.14 2.25 5.44
CA THR A 40 -10.77 1.75 5.62
C THR A 40 -10.39 0.90 4.43
N GLY A 41 -9.19 1.12 3.88
CA GLY A 41 -8.67 0.29 2.81
C GLY A 41 -8.29 -1.11 3.32
N ASN A 42 -8.79 -2.15 2.66
CA ASN A 42 -8.42 -3.53 2.94
C ASN A 42 -7.24 -3.95 2.06
N VAL A 43 -6.12 -4.33 2.63
CA VAL A 43 -4.96 -4.81 1.85
C VAL A 43 -5.33 -6.13 1.18
N ILE A 44 -5.38 -6.15 -0.15
CA ILE A 44 -5.69 -7.33 -0.97
C ILE A 44 -4.44 -7.92 -1.64
N TYR A 45 -3.39 -7.13 -1.75
CA TYR A 45 -2.11 -7.55 -2.31
C TYR A 45 -0.98 -6.72 -1.70
N TYR A 46 0.16 -7.35 -1.41
CA TYR A 46 1.42 -6.67 -1.12
C TYR A 46 2.61 -7.52 -1.58
N ASP A 47 3.69 -6.83 -2.01
CA ASP A 47 4.94 -7.44 -2.46
C ASP A 47 6.08 -6.40 -2.41
N ASP A 48 7.27 -6.80 -2.83
CA ASP A 48 8.44 -5.91 -2.99
C ASP A 48 8.80 -5.13 -1.71
N PHE A 49 8.71 -5.81 -0.53
CA PHE A 49 9.21 -5.21 0.69
C PHE A 49 10.71 -4.93 0.56
N THR A 50 11.07 -3.65 0.63
CA THR A 50 12.43 -3.19 0.37
C THR A 50 12.95 -2.35 1.52
N ALA A 51 14.16 -2.68 1.99
CA ALA A 51 14.88 -1.88 2.98
C ALA A 51 15.86 -0.94 2.28
N HIS A 52 15.77 0.35 2.61
CA HIS A 52 16.64 1.41 2.11
C HIS A 52 17.65 1.79 3.20
N GLU A 53 18.93 1.60 2.93
CA GLU A 53 19.99 1.89 3.89
C GLU A 53 20.37 3.37 3.81
N HIS A 54 20.41 4.03 4.96
CA HIS A 54 20.88 5.41 5.13
C HIS A 54 22.15 5.42 5.96
N ARG A 55 23.17 6.11 5.47
CA ARG A 55 24.47 6.24 6.15
C ARG A 55 24.74 7.69 6.49
N GLU A 56 24.87 7.98 7.74
CA GLU A 56 25.26 9.28 8.25
C GLU A 56 26.63 9.18 8.90
N THR A 57 27.54 10.10 8.55
CA THR A 57 28.90 10.10 9.07
C THR A 57 29.19 11.42 9.75
N GLN A 58 29.47 11.36 11.04
CA GLN A 58 29.89 12.47 11.84
C GLN A 58 31.39 12.36 12.17
N ARG A 59 32.09 13.49 12.05
CA ARG A 59 33.51 13.60 12.45
C ARG A 59 33.58 14.43 13.71
N SER A 60 34.30 13.94 14.69
CA SER A 60 34.49 14.59 15.99
C SER A 60 35.95 14.59 16.40
N GLY A 61 36.30 15.47 17.36
CA GLY A 61 37.65 15.63 17.88
C GLY A 61 38.45 16.72 17.17
N LYS A 62 39.51 17.20 17.86
CA LYS A 62 40.40 18.26 17.36
C LYS A 62 41.09 17.80 16.07
N GLY A 63 40.72 18.41 14.93
CA GLY A 63 41.20 18.02 13.60
C GLY A 63 40.43 16.87 12.93
N GLY A 64 39.21 16.51 13.38
CA GLY A 64 38.32 15.51 12.74
C GLY A 64 38.87 14.08 12.73
N ARG A 65 39.67 13.71 13.72
CA ARG A 65 40.37 12.40 13.77
C ARG A 65 39.47 11.23 14.14
N SER A 66 38.33 11.45 14.81
CA SER A 66 37.38 10.39 15.13
C SER A 66 36.19 10.47 14.17
N LYS A 67 35.77 9.32 13.64
CA LYS A 67 34.67 9.17 12.68
C LYS A 67 33.65 8.20 13.25
N THR A 68 32.41 8.65 13.43
CA THR A 68 31.27 7.78 13.76
C THR A 68 30.36 7.68 12.54
N THR A 69 30.09 6.47 12.10
CA THR A 69 29.13 6.20 11.01
C THR A 69 27.91 5.54 11.62
N THR A 70 26.74 6.18 11.46
CA THR A 70 25.44 5.63 11.85
C THR A 70 24.74 5.09 10.61
N ILE A 71 24.27 3.85 10.68
CA ILE A 71 23.53 3.18 9.60
C ILE A 71 22.12 2.93 10.11
N THR A 72 21.13 3.51 9.42
CA THR A 72 19.71 3.33 9.68
C THR A 72 19.00 2.80 8.44
N TYR A 73 17.77 2.32 8.60
CA TYR A 73 16.97 1.77 7.50
C TYR A 73 15.60 2.43 7.50
N THR A 74 15.08 2.70 6.30
CA THR A 74 13.66 2.92 6.06
C THR A 74 13.14 1.83 5.13
N TYR A 75 11.82 1.66 5.08
CA TYR A 75 11.21 0.52 4.37
C TYR A 75 10.10 0.99 3.46
N THR A 76 9.95 0.30 2.34
CA THR A 76 8.82 0.50 1.43
C THR A 76 8.20 -0.85 1.06
N VAL A 77 6.92 -0.83 0.70
CA VAL A 77 6.19 -2.00 0.21
C VAL A 77 5.24 -1.59 -0.91
N ALA A 78 5.17 -2.38 -1.96
CA ALA A 78 4.14 -2.22 -3.00
C ALA A 78 2.86 -2.88 -2.51
N CYS A 79 1.72 -2.17 -2.53
CA CYS A 79 0.46 -2.74 -2.09
C CYS A 79 -0.75 -2.25 -2.88
N ILE A 80 -1.82 -3.05 -2.83
CA ILE A 80 -3.15 -2.71 -3.32
C ILE A 80 -4.13 -2.78 -2.14
N MET A 81 -4.90 -1.73 -1.97
CA MET A 81 -5.96 -1.62 -0.96
C MET A 81 -7.31 -1.57 -1.66
N GLY A 82 -8.12 -2.62 -1.51
CA GLY A 82 -9.50 -2.66 -1.97
C GLY A 82 -10.37 -1.74 -1.12
N LEU A 83 -11.33 -1.07 -1.75
CA LEU A 83 -12.22 -0.10 -1.11
C LEU A 83 -13.67 -0.58 -1.09
N CYS A 84 -14.25 -0.79 -2.28
CA CYS A 84 -15.65 -1.17 -2.40
C CYS A 84 -15.94 -1.79 -3.77
N GLU A 85 -17.10 -2.40 -3.89
CA GLU A 85 -17.61 -2.96 -5.14
C GLU A 85 -18.19 -1.88 -6.06
N GLY A 86 -18.09 -2.12 -7.35
CA GLY A 86 -18.67 -1.30 -8.41
C GLY A 86 -17.82 -0.12 -8.81
N GLU A 87 -18.34 0.61 -9.79
CA GLU A 87 -17.70 1.83 -10.27
C GLU A 87 -18.08 3.00 -9.36
N ILE A 88 -17.06 3.69 -8.83
CA ILE A 88 -17.20 4.86 -7.98
C ILE A 88 -16.94 6.15 -8.76
N SER A 89 -17.53 7.26 -8.32
CA SER A 89 -17.27 8.59 -8.92
C SER A 89 -15.84 9.08 -8.64
N GLY A 90 -15.21 8.61 -7.56
CA GLY A 90 -13.85 8.96 -7.23
C GLY A 90 -13.53 8.93 -5.74
N ILE A 91 -12.33 9.42 -5.43
CA ILE A 91 -11.82 9.56 -4.06
C ILE A 91 -11.68 11.05 -3.74
N GLY A 92 -12.05 11.44 -2.54
CA GLY A 92 -11.91 12.80 -2.05
C GLY A 92 -10.69 12.95 -1.14
N LYS A 93 -10.89 12.73 0.17
CA LYS A 93 -9.82 12.81 1.16
C LYS A 93 -9.20 11.45 1.44
N ILE A 94 -7.91 11.47 1.80
CA ILE A 94 -7.17 10.30 2.27
C ILE A 94 -6.63 10.65 3.65
N TRP A 95 -6.88 9.81 4.63
CA TRP A 95 -6.26 9.88 5.95
C TRP A 95 -5.16 8.83 6.02
N LYS A 96 -3.95 9.28 6.29
CA LYS A 96 -2.80 8.43 6.61
C LYS A 96 -2.47 8.68 8.08
N ASP A 97 -2.79 7.74 8.94
CA ASP A 97 -2.71 7.89 10.39
C ASP A 97 -3.48 9.11 10.90
N LYS A 98 -2.80 10.18 11.29
CA LYS A 98 -3.38 11.43 11.79
C LYS A 98 -3.45 12.53 10.72
N ASP A 99 -2.78 12.34 9.61
CA ASP A 99 -2.65 13.33 8.55
C ASP A 99 -3.77 13.19 7.52
N VAL A 100 -4.19 14.33 6.95
CA VAL A 100 -5.27 14.40 5.95
C VAL A 100 -4.73 14.98 4.65
N TYR A 101 -4.98 14.28 3.56
CA TYR A 101 -4.58 14.66 2.22
C TYR A 101 -5.80 14.75 1.31
N ILE A 102 -5.77 15.66 0.34
CA ILE A 102 -6.78 15.73 -0.73
C ILE A 102 -6.24 14.96 -1.92
N TYR A 103 -7.05 14.03 -2.45
CA TYR A 103 -6.67 13.28 -3.64
C TYR A 103 -7.03 14.07 -4.92
N PRO A 104 -6.19 14.07 -5.97
CA PRO A 104 -4.90 13.39 -6.06
C PRO A 104 -3.78 14.12 -5.29
N ASN A 105 -2.87 13.33 -4.71
CA ASN A 105 -1.72 13.88 -3.98
C ASN A 105 -0.45 13.08 -4.32
N SER A 106 0.51 13.72 -4.97
CA SER A 106 1.74 13.09 -5.42
C SER A 106 2.65 12.60 -4.28
N SER A 107 2.58 13.23 -3.10
CA SER A 107 3.41 12.84 -1.96
C SER A 107 3.04 11.47 -1.38
N LEU A 108 1.81 10.99 -1.63
CA LEU A 108 1.37 9.68 -1.18
C LEU A 108 1.79 8.55 -2.13
N GLY A 109 2.13 8.85 -3.39
CA GLY A 109 2.46 7.84 -4.39
C GLY A 109 1.31 6.86 -4.71
N LEU A 110 0.06 7.27 -4.43
CA LEU A 110 -1.13 6.42 -4.59
C LEU A 110 -1.84 6.71 -5.92
N THR A 111 -2.25 5.65 -6.60
CA THR A 111 -3.08 5.67 -7.80
C THR A 111 -4.43 5.04 -7.48
N ALA A 112 -5.52 5.74 -7.78
CA ALA A 112 -6.87 5.23 -7.60
C ALA A 112 -7.40 4.57 -8.87
N PHE A 113 -8.12 3.49 -8.69
CA PHE A 113 -8.81 2.72 -9.69
C PHE A 113 -10.29 2.65 -9.30
N VAL A 114 -11.14 3.14 -10.17
CA VAL A 114 -12.54 3.41 -9.84
C VAL A 114 -13.46 2.18 -9.90
N GLY A 115 -12.96 1.04 -10.34
CA GLY A 115 -13.77 -0.18 -10.45
C GLY A 115 -14.53 -0.30 -11.77
N SER A 116 -14.12 0.41 -12.84
CA SER A 116 -14.78 0.30 -14.13
C SER A 116 -14.66 -1.10 -14.76
N ALA A 117 -15.61 -1.46 -15.61
CA ALA A 117 -15.62 -2.76 -16.29
C ALA A 117 -14.40 -3.03 -17.17
N ASN A 118 -13.78 -1.97 -17.69
CA ASN A 118 -12.59 -2.05 -18.57
C ASN A 118 -11.31 -1.54 -17.90
N GLN A 119 -11.27 -1.61 -16.57
CA GLN A 119 -10.15 -1.15 -15.76
C GLN A 119 -8.86 -1.92 -16.11
N LYS A 120 -7.77 -1.18 -16.28
CA LYS A 120 -6.46 -1.80 -16.54
C LYS A 120 -5.76 -2.15 -15.24
N PRO A 121 -4.90 -3.18 -15.23
CA PRO A 121 -4.07 -3.49 -14.08
C PRO A 121 -3.17 -2.31 -13.69
N TRP A 122 -2.76 -2.28 -12.44
CA TRP A 122 -1.77 -1.31 -11.98
C TRP A 122 -0.46 -1.46 -12.77
N ALA A 123 -0.01 -0.37 -13.41
CA ALA A 123 1.15 -0.36 -14.31
C ALA A 123 2.44 -0.87 -13.66
N TYR A 124 2.60 -0.65 -12.35
CA TYR A 124 3.72 -1.18 -11.59
C TYR A 124 3.74 -2.72 -11.63
N LEU A 125 2.60 -3.38 -11.35
CA LEU A 125 2.53 -4.84 -11.43
C LEU A 125 2.70 -5.35 -12.84
N THR A 126 2.12 -4.68 -13.83
CA THR A 126 2.30 -5.06 -15.24
C THR A 126 3.79 -5.09 -15.63
N SER A 127 4.59 -4.18 -15.06
CA SER A 127 6.02 -4.08 -15.37
C SER A 127 6.90 -5.01 -14.53
N LYS A 128 6.57 -5.20 -13.25
CA LYS A 128 7.40 -5.94 -12.28
C LYS A 128 6.97 -7.40 -12.10
N HIS A 129 5.66 -7.63 -12.09
CA HIS A 129 5.03 -8.92 -11.80
C HIS A 129 3.87 -9.17 -12.76
N PRO A 130 4.12 -9.34 -14.07
CA PRO A 130 3.06 -9.48 -15.08
C PRO A 130 2.15 -10.68 -14.84
N ASP A 131 2.65 -11.72 -14.19
CA ASP A 131 1.91 -12.91 -13.77
C ASP A 131 0.89 -12.65 -12.64
N LYS A 132 1.07 -11.54 -11.89
CA LYS A 132 0.22 -11.12 -10.78
C LYS A 132 -0.62 -9.87 -11.11
N ALA A 133 -0.48 -9.33 -12.30
CA ALA A 133 -1.13 -8.10 -12.73
C ALA A 133 -2.60 -8.34 -13.08
N LEU A 134 -3.48 -8.21 -12.08
CA LEU A 134 -4.92 -8.33 -12.24
C LEU A 134 -5.58 -6.95 -12.37
N SER A 135 -6.60 -6.85 -13.22
CA SER A 135 -7.33 -5.61 -13.44
C SER A 135 -8.34 -5.29 -12.34
N TYR A 136 -8.80 -6.30 -11.58
CA TYR A 136 -9.83 -6.16 -10.53
C TYR A 136 -11.07 -5.38 -11.02
N ASN A 137 -11.58 -5.74 -12.21
CA ASN A 137 -12.76 -5.13 -12.78
C ASN A 137 -13.95 -5.24 -11.82
N GLY A 138 -14.72 -4.16 -11.64
CA GLY A 138 -15.81 -4.12 -10.69
C GLY A 138 -15.40 -3.89 -9.22
N LEU A 139 -14.10 -3.74 -8.93
CA LEU A 139 -13.59 -3.40 -7.61
C LEU A 139 -12.87 -2.04 -7.66
N ALA A 140 -13.33 -1.08 -6.86
CA ALA A 140 -12.60 0.15 -6.64
C ALA A 140 -11.45 -0.11 -5.65
N TYR A 141 -10.25 0.30 -6.01
CA TYR A 141 -9.06 0.11 -5.18
C TYR A 141 -8.06 1.25 -5.34
N VAL A 142 -7.10 1.30 -4.43
CA VAL A 142 -5.95 2.20 -4.49
C VAL A 142 -4.68 1.36 -4.47
N ALA A 143 -3.72 1.70 -5.31
CA ALA A 143 -2.44 1.02 -5.39
C ALA A 143 -1.27 2.01 -5.29
N GLY A 144 -0.19 1.58 -4.69
CA GLY A 144 1.03 2.39 -4.59
C GLY A 144 2.17 1.71 -3.87
N VAL A 145 3.34 2.33 -3.94
CA VAL A 145 4.49 1.94 -3.13
C VAL A 145 4.46 2.79 -1.87
N ILE A 146 4.18 2.13 -0.76
CA ILE A 146 3.95 2.77 0.54
C ILE A 146 5.26 2.88 1.31
N ASP A 147 5.53 4.08 1.82
CA ASP A 147 6.60 4.30 2.79
C ASP A 147 6.13 3.89 4.18
N LEU A 148 6.86 2.93 4.77
CA LEU A 148 6.62 2.36 6.09
C LEU A 148 7.46 3.04 7.19
N GLY A 149 8.32 3.99 6.82
CA GLY A 149 9.26 4.61 7.75
C GLY A 149 10.34 3.66 8.26
N ASP A 150 10.85 3.92 9.45
CA ASP A 150 11.93 3.17 10.09
C ASP A 150 11.45 1.93 10.88
N SER A 151 10.19 1.90 11.27
CA SER A 151 9.59 0.80 12.03
C SER A 151 9.02 -0.32 11.18
N ALA A 152 8.98 -0.18 9.85
CA ALA A 152 8.32 -1.08 8.91
C ALA A 152 6.84 -1.36 9.28
N SER A 153 6.17 -0.38 9.88
CA SER A 153 4.78 -0.49 10.29
C SER A 153 3.86 0.03 9.20
N PHE A 154 2.81 -0.75 8.84
CA PHE A 154 1.86 -0.31 7.83
C PHE A 154 0.96 0.81 8.38
N PRO A 155 0.93 2.00 7.72
CA PRO A 155 0.10 3.12 8.16
C PRO A 155 -1.39 2.79 8.06
N ASN A 156 -2.19 3.40 8.95
CA ASN A 156 -3.64 3.26 8.87
C ASN A 156 -4.20 4.19 7.79
N TYR A 157 -4.67 3.60 6.68
CA TYR A 157 -5.29 4.34 5.59
C TYR A 157 -6.79 4.29 5.65
N ASN A 158 -7.42 5.45 5.55
CA ASN A 158 -8.85 5.60 5.31
C ASN A 158 -9.08 6.53 4.10
N PHE A 159 -10.17 6.29 3.39
CA PHE A 159 -10.48 6.98 2.14
C PHE A 159 -11.90 7.54 2.17
N GLU A 160 -12.07 8.79 1.77
CA GLU A 160 -13.38 9.34 1.44
C GLU A 160 -13.75 8.88 0.03
N VAL A 161 -14.62 7.90 -0.04
CA VAL A 161 -15.09 7.34 -1.30
C VAL A 161 -16.37 8.06 -1.70
N LYS A 162 -16.39 8.60 -2.91
CA LYS A 162 -17.58 9.09 -3.59
C LYS A 162 -18.11 7.95 -4.44
N GLY A 163 -19.03 7.18 -3.87
CA GLY A 163 -19.63 6.01 -4.49
C GLY A 163 -20.49 6.33 -5.70
N LYS A 164 -21.41 5.43 -6.05
CA LYS A 164 -22.36 5.68 -7.11
C LYS A 164 -23.22 6.89 -6.76
N LEU A 165 -23.28 7.84 -7.68
CA LEU A 165 -24.28 8.90 -7.62
C LEU A 165 -25.61 8.28 -8.04
N LEU A 166 -26.56 8.27 -7.15
CA LEU A 166 -27.95 8.03 -7.54
C LEU A 166 -28.37 9.23 -8.39
N ASP A 167 -28.62 8.99 -9.66
CA ASP A 167 -29.26 9.98 -10.50
C ASP A 167 -30.69 10.16 -9.94
N THR A 168 -30.93 11.29 -9.28
CA THR A 168 -32.23 11.63 -8.67
C THR A 168 -33.27 12.13 -9.67
N GLY A 169 -32.96 12.01 -10.96
CA GLY A 169 -33.91 12.21 -12.06
C GLY A 169 -34.86 11.02 -12.17
N ASP A 170 -35.89 10.93 -11.37
CA ASP A 170 -37.02 10.00 -11.44
C ASP A 170 -36.83 8.54 -11.02
N GLY A 171 -35.66 8.15 -10.53
CA GLY A 171 -35.29 6.73 -10.54
C GLY A 171 -35.24 6.02 -9.20
N ILE A 172 -36.34 5.93 -8.45
CA ILE A 172 -36.51 4.86 -7.44
C ILE A 172 -36.37 3.45 -8.11
N ASP A 173 -36.50 3.39 -9.43
CA ASP A 173 -36.43 2.14 -10.20
C ASP A 173 -35.03 1.59 -10.43
N ASP A 174 -33.99 2.39 -10.39
CA ASP A 174 -32.60 1.90 -10.60
C ASP A 174 -32.01 1.15 -9.41
N VAL A 175 -32.48 1.43 -8.19
CA VAL A 175 -32.09 0.66 -7.00
C VAL A 175 -32.59 -0.79 -7.05
N ARG A 176 -33.66 -1.05 -7.79
CA ARG A 176 -34.24 -2.40 -7.93
C ARG A 176 -33.60 -3.19 -9.06
N LYS A 177 -33.08 -2.55 -10.12
CA LYS A 177 -32.41 -3.23 -11.25
C LYS A 177 -30.99 -3.67 -10.95
N SER A 178 -30.31 -3.03 -9.99
CA SER A 178 -28.95 -3.42 -9.58
C SER A 178 -28.87 -4.68 -8.73
N ARG A 179 -30.01 -5.28 -8.36
CA ARG A 179 -30.06 -6.52 -7.55
C ARG A 179 -29.89 -7.83 -8.35
N GLN A 180 -29.62 -7.76 -9.64
CA GLN A 180 -29.31 -8.95 -10.41
C GLN A 180 -27.81 -9.17 -10.43
N TRP A 181 -27.32 -9.82 -9.40
CA TRP A 181 -25.92 -10.16 -9.18
C TRP A 181 -25.41 -11.15 -10.23
N PRO A 182 -24.41 -10.80 -11.06
CA PRO A 182 -23.58 -11.84 -11.63
C PRO A 182 -22.72 -12.37 -10.48
N MET A 183 -22.76 -13.66 -10.25
CA MET A 183 -21.80 -14.31 -9.37
C MET A 183 -20.39 -13.93 -9.85
N LEU A 184 -19.68 -13.13 -9.06
CA LEU A 184 -18.29 -12.81 -9.33
C LEU A 184 -17.51 -14.12 -9.30
N SER A 185 -16.92 -14.44 -10.43
CA SER A 185 -15.90 -15.47 -10.51
C SER A 185 -14.75 -15.05 -9.61
N VAL A 186 -14.67 -15.71 -8.50
CA VAL A 186 -13.74 -15.46 -7.42
C VAL A 186 -12.31 -15.61 -7.93
N CYS A 187 -11.55 -14.53 -7.91
CA CYS A 187 -10.14 -14.57 -8.26
C CYS A 187 -9.35 -15.31 -7.16
N PRO A 188 -8.65 -16.40 -7.47
CA PRO A 188 -7.86 -17.11 -6.48
C PRO A 188 -6.65 -16.28 -6.06
N LEU A 189 -6.64 -15.82 -4.82
CA LEU A 189 -5.45 -15.29 -4.17
C LEU A 189 -4.41 -16.41 -4.09
N GLN A 190 -3.41 -16.38 -4.96
CA GLN A 190 -2.31 -17.32 -4.88
C GLN A 190 -1.41 -16.93 -3.72
N HIS A 191 -1.57 -17.66 -2.62
CA HIS A 191 -0.60 -17.67 -1.53
C HIS A 191 0.69 -18.34 -2.03
N SER A 192 1.72 -17.53 -2.25
CA SER A 192 3.09 -18.02 -2.38
C SER A 192 3.59 -18.51 -1.02
N ARG A 193 3.22 -19.74 -0.64
CA ARG A 193 3.90 -20.44 0.45
C ARG A 193 5.28 -20.83 -0.05
N ARG A 194 6.33 -20.11 0.36
CA ARG A 194 7.69 -20.65 0.31
C ARG A 194 7.75 -21.90 1.16
N ARG A 195 7.78 -23.07 0.53
CA ARG A 195 8.17 -24.31 1.20
C ARG A 195 9.66 -24.25 1.45
N ASN A 196 10.07 -24.09 2.69
CA ASN A 196 11.41 -24.46 3.11
C ASN A 196 11.53 -25.97 2.96
N SER A 197 12.20 -26.44 1.90
CA SER A 197 12.66 -27.79 1.80
C SER A 197 14.01 -27.89 2.49
N HIS A 198 14.03 -28.19 3.78
CA HIS A 198 15.15 -28.87 4.38
C HIS A 198 14.92 -30.36 4.16
N LEU A 199 15.80 -30.97 3.41
CA LEU A 199 16.01 -32.42 3.37
C LEU A 199 17.42 -32.74 3.87
N PRO A 200 17.60 -33.86 4.55
CA PRO A 200 18.79 -34.27 5.29
C PRO A 200 20.02 -34.51 4.42
#